data_64f32168dff661e42c5e0cf05f240533
#
_entry.id   64f32168dff661e42c5e0cf05f240533
#
_cell.length_a   1.000
_cell.length_b   1.000
_cell.length_c   1.000
_cell.angle_alpha   90.00
_cell.angle_beta   90.00
_cell.angle_gamma   90.00
#
_symmetry.space_group_name_H-M   'P 1'
#
loop_
_entity.id
_entity.type
_entity.pdbx_description
1 polymer ?
#
loop_
_entity_poly.entity_id
_entity_poly.type
_entity_poly.pdbx_seq_one_letter_code
_entity_poly.pdbx_strand_id
1 'polypeptide(L)'
;MSLNTQRVSKFPFPKRDAKEREGNFEEVQLPYTLEEAMAEASRCVTCGNPVCIDVCPLQLDVRGMCEAVARGDMATAYHRIRETNALIGTTSRCCPQLDSLCEKACVVGSQGEPVAIGMIQRFVSDWERNVSRQPDPKTLKSTGMSVGIVGGGPAGLAAAELLKRYGHSVTIYEELPVLGGTAWYGIPDYHLPKDVLQYEASRIVDMGVRIKTGVRVGKDIGLYDLGSDHDALLIATGAKDVSKFDTPGSDLKGVYDGYRFLEDVFAGGVEKYLEHPTYDLGKRVLVIGGGDSALDCARTALRLTRGEVTIVYRRTEVEMPVDEILIEEGKEEGLKLKFLLAPKAYVGEGGRVTKTTMTVMKLGEVDASGRRSPVPTGETIDMGCDSVIVAIGRGPNTFLQKATGMATGPKGAVAIDENRMTSLQGVFAAGDVVTGESLVVKAMAQGREAAQRIHEYLLKIGKEHISLYDYYFTRRTSGRYYTGMLDGKEETLPPA
;
A
#
# COMPACT_ATOMS: atom_id res chain seq x y z
N MET A 1 34.84 11.72 -17.41
CA MET A 1 34.89 10.65 -16.36
C MET A 1 34.52 9.37 -17.04
N SER A 2 35.42 8.39 -17.14
CA SER A 2 35.15 7.09 -17.71
C SER A 2 34.10 6.39 -16.84
N LEU A 3 32.95 6.09 -17.40
CA LEU A 3 31.97 5.18 -16.78
C LEU A 3 32.74 3.85 -16.59
N ASN A 4 33.17 3.60 -15.37
CA ASN A 4 33.68 2.31 -14.97
C ASN A 4 32.65 1.27 -15.38
N THR A 5 33.08 0.10 -15.85
CA THR A 5 32.23 -1.01 -16.32
C THR A 5 31.28 -1.44 -15.20
N GLN A 6 30.26 -0.63 -14.94
CA GLN A 6 29.21 -0.92 -13.98
C GLN A 6 28.39 -2.08 -14.50
N ARG A 7 28.02 -2.97 -13.62
CA ARG A 7 27.16 -4.10 -13.91
C ARG A 7 25.88 -3.62 -14.63
N VAL A 8 25.64 -4.11 -15.83
CA VAL A 8 24.50 -3.71 -16.68
C VAL A 8 23.18 -4.23 -16.11
N SER A 9 23.22 -5.39 -15.44
CA SER A 9 22.06 -6.02 -14.81
C SER A 9 22.03 -5.77 -13.29
N LYS A 10 20.84 -5.62 -12.73
CA LYS A 10 20.65 -5.56 -11.29
C LYS A 10 20.95 -6.93 -10.63
N PHE A 11 21.15 -6.92 -9.32
CA PHE A 11 21.23 -8.15 -8.57
C PHE A 11 19.87 -8.87 -8.62
N PRO A 12 19.85 -10.21 -8.80
CA PRO A 12 18.61 -10.98 -8.70
C PRO A 12 17.92 -10.69 -7.38
N PHE A 13 16.59 -10.69 -7.38
CA PHE A 13 15.84 -10.65 -6.12
C PHE A 13 16.00 -11.99 -5.41
N PRO A 14 16.64 -12.03 -4.22
CA PRO A 14 16.71 -13.25 -3.44
C PRO A 14 15.30 -13.68 -3.04
N LYS A 15 14.98 -14.96 -3.20
CA LYS A 15 13.67 -15.48 -2.80
C LYS A 15 13.79 -16.92 -2.30
N ARG A 16 12.84 -17.33 -1.44
CA ARG A 16 12.75 -18.71 -0.97
C ARG A 16 12.48 -19.66 -2.15
N ASP A 17 12.99 -20.87 -2.07
CA ASP A 17 12.68 -21.92 -3.03
C ASP A 17 11.16 -22.16 -3.09
N ALA A 18 10.63 -22.48 -4.27
CA ALA A 18 9.20 -22.67 -4.46
C ALA A 18 8.63 -23.79 -3.59
N LYS A 19 9.39 -24.86 -3.34
CA LYS A 19 8.98 -25.95 -2.46
C LYS A 19 8.91 -25.53 -0.99
N GLU A 20 9.79 -24.63 -0.56
CA GLU A 20 9.75 -24.10 0.81
C GLU A 20 8.54 -23.22 1.06
N ARG A 21 7.95 -22.65 -0.02
CA ARG A 21 6.74 -21.82 0.09
C ARG A 21 5.45 -22.64 0.24
N GLU A 22 5.50 -23.95 -0.05
CA GLU A 22 4.33 -24.83 0.04
C GLU A 22 3.86 -24.97 1.49
N GLY A 23 2.65 -24.46 1.77
CA GLY A 23 1.98 -24.60 3.07
C GLY A 23 2.55 -23.77 4.20
N ASN A 24 3.40 -22.77 3.92
CA ASN A 24 3.84 -21.78 4.87
C ASN A 24 3.49 -20.36 4.41
N PHE A 25 3.54 -19.41 5.33
CA PHE A 25 3.24 -18.00 5.08
C PHE A 25 4.44 -17.09 5.37
N GLU A 26 5.64 -17.65 5.43
CA GLU A 26 6.86 -16.87 5.59
C GLU A 26 7.14 -16.00 4.37
N GLU A 27 7.82 -14.88 4.59
CA GLU A 27 8.14 -13.92 3.53
C GLU A 27 8.89 -14.59 2.38
N VAL A 28 8.37 -14.44 1.16
CA VAL A 28 8.89 -15.10 -0.05
C VAL A 28 10.15 -14.41 -0.54
N GLN A 29 10.12 -13.09 -0.71
CA GLN A 29 11.29 -12.33 -1.10
C GLN A 29 12.23 -12.17 0.11
N LEU A 30 13.52 -12.30 -0.11
CA LEU A 30 14.54 -12.18 0.93
C LEU A 30 15.32 -10.86 0.76
N PRO A 31 15.90 -10.28 1.83
CA PRO A 31 16.70 -9.08 1.72
C PRO A 31 18.02 -9.35 0.99
N TYR A 32 18.62 -8.30 0.42
CA TYR A 32 20.01 -8.33 0.00
C TYR A 32 20.94 -8.49 1.20
N THR A 33 22.13 -9.06 0.97
CA THR A 33 23.26 -8.92 1.89
C THR A 33 23.79 -7.47 1.87
N LEU A 34 24.65 -7.10 2.81
CA LEU A 34 25.29 -5.78 2.84
C LEU A 34 26.07 -5.53 1.55
N GLU A 35 26.85 -6.50 1.10
CA GLU A 35 27.67 -6.42 -0.10
C GLU A 35 26.82 -6.26 -1.36
N GLU A 36 25.71 -6.99 -1.47
CA GLU A 36 24.78 -6.86 -2.59
C GLU A 36 24.09 -5.50 -2.59
N ALA A 37 23.63 -5.02 -1.43
CA ALA A 37 22.99 -3.71 -1.30
C ALA A 37 23.95 -2.56 -1.67
N MET A 38 25.20 -2.61 -1.20
CA MET A 38 26.23 -1.62 -1.53
C MET A 38 26.59 -1.67 -3.03
N ALA A 39 26.77 -2.86 -3.59
CA ALA A 39 27.08 -3.02 -5.00
C ALA A 39 25.94 -2.57 -5.91
N GLU A 40 24.68 -2.89 -5.55
CA GLU A 40 23.51 -2.41 -6.28
C GLU A 40 23.34 -0.89 -6.18
N ALA A 41 23.52 -0.31 -4.99
CA ALA A 41 23.46 1.12 -4.78
C ALA A 41 24.54 1.89 -5.58
N SER A 42 25.73 1.28 -5.76
CA SER A 42 26.82 1.84 -6.56
C SER A 42 26.50 1.93 -8.07
N ARG A 43 25.45 1.27 -8.54
CA ARG A 43 24.95 1.41 -9.93
C ARG A 43 24.25 2.75 -10.16
N CYS A 44 23.84 3.44 -9.08
CA CYS A 44 23.24 4.75 -9.18
C CYS A 44 24.26 5.77 -9.68
N VAL A 45 23.97 6.39 -10.84
CA VAL A 45 24.86 7.38 -11.47
C VAL A 45 24.72 8.79 -10.87
N THR A 46 24.00 8.93 -9.78
CA THR A 46 23.82 10.21 -9.05
C THR A 46 23.47 11.39 -9.97
N CYS A 47 22.51 11.17 -10.88
CA CYS A 47 22.14 12.13 -11.92
C CYS A 47 21.73 13.49 -11.33
N GLY A 48 22.09 14.57 -12.04
CA GLY A 48 21.79 15.94 -11.60
C GLY A 48 20.30 16.26 -11.55
N ASN A 49 19.50 15.59 -12.39
CA ASN A 49 18.03 15.64 -12.37
C ASN A 49 17.47 14.22 -12.04
N PRO A 50 17.25 13.89 -10.78
CA PRO A 50 16.87 12.54 -10.36
C PRO A 50 15.37 12.28 -10.57
N VAL A 51 14.97 11.94 -11.79
CA VAL A 51 13.57 11.69 -12.19
C VAL A 51 12.89 10.66 -11.28
N CYS A 52 13.65 9.70 -10.74
CA CYS A 52 13.15 8.72 -9.76
C CYS A 52 12.58 9.36 -8.48
N ILE A 53 13.04 10.56 -8.10
CA ILE A 53 12.48 11.33 -6.98
C ILE A 53 11.18 12.01 -7.41
N ASP A 54 11.17 12.63 -8.59
CA ASP A 54 10.02 13.42 -9.06
C ASP A 54 8.78 12.55 -9.30
N VAL A 55 8.97 11.32 -9.78
CA VAL A 55 7.86 10.38 -10.02
C VAL A 55 7.41 9.63 -8.75
N CYS A 56 8.20 9.64 -7.69
CA CYS A 56 7.82 9.01 -6.43
C CYS A 56 6.72 9.84 -5.74
N PRO A 57 5.54 9.27 -5.40
CA PRO A 57 4.49 10.02 -4.70
C PRO A 57 4.95 10.65 -3.38
N LEU A 58 5.88 10.00 -2.67
CA LEU A 58 6.50 10.52 -1.45
C LEU A 58 7.71 11.40 -1.70
N GLN A 59 8.15 11.55 -2.96
CA GLN A 59 9.37 12.28 -3.33
C GLN A 59 10.59 11.82 -2.52
N LEU A 60 10.76 10.51 -2.43
CA LEU A 60 11.83 9.87 -1.68
C LEU A 60 13.21 10.30 -2.20
N ASP A 61 14.14 10.65 -1.31
CA ASP A 61 15.53 10.96 -1.71
C ASP A 61 16.30 9.70 -2.09
N VAL A 62 15.93 9.12 -3.25
CA VAL A 62 16.54 7.90 -3.80
C VAL A 62 18.03 8.09 -4.04
N ARG A 63 18.43 9.26 -4.58
CA ARG A 63 19.82 9.56 -4.86
C ARG A 63 20.67 9.55 -3.58
N GLY A 64 20.25 10.33 -2.58
CA GLY A 64 20.97 10.40 -1.31
C GLY A 64 20.99 9.07 -0.56
N MET A 65 19.92 8.28 -0.66
CA MET A 65 19.89 6.90 -0.15
C MET A 65 20.95 6.03 -0.83
N CYS A 66 20.99 5.98 -2.18
CA CYS A 66 21.95 5.16 -2.91
C CYS A 66 23.39 5.59 -2.65
N GLU A 67 23.66 6.91 -2.61
CA GLU A 67 25.00 7.44 -2.28
C GLU A 67 25.46 7.01 -0.88
N ALA A 68 24.57 7.03 0.11
CA ALA A 68 24.90 6.63 1.47
C ALA A 68 25.12 5.11 1.58
N VAL A 69 24.22 4.30 1.00
CA VAL A 69 24.35 2.82 1.00
C VAL A 69 25.64 2.39 0.30
N ALA A 70 25.98 2.98 -0.86
CA ALA A 70 27.20 2.66 -1.58
C ALA A 70 28.48 2.90 -0.76
N ARG A 71 28.44 3.81 0.22
CA ARG A 71 29.54 4.08 1.16
C ARG A 71 29.46 3.28 2.47
N GLY A 72 28.44 2.45 2.64
CA GLY A 72 28.22 1.72 3.89
C GLY A 72 27.59 2.55 5.01
N ASP A 73 27.10 3.77 4.73
CA ASP A 73 26.47 4.66 5.72
C ASP A 73 24.96 4.45 5.77
N MET A 74 24.55 3.38 6.45
CA MET A 74 23.14 2.97 6.56
C MET A 74 22.32 3.96 7.38
N ALA A 75 22.92 4.61 8.38
CA ALA A 75 22.22 5.58 9.22
C ALA A 75 21.80 6.80 8.38
N THR A 76 22.72 7.38 7.61
CA THR A 76 22.39 8.47 6.68
C THR A 76 21.39 8.03 5.63
N ALA A 77 21.53 6.82 5.06
CA ALA A 77 20.56 6.28 4.10
C ALA A 77 19.15 6.25 4.70
N TYR A 78 19.00 5.71 5.91
CA TYR A 78 17.73 5.65 6.62
C TYR A 78 17.13 7.04 6.84
N HIS A 79 17.90 7.98 7.36
CA HIS A 79 17.41 9.36 7.60
C HIS A 79 16.94 10.04 6.32
N ARG A 80 17.63 9.84 5.18
CA ARG A 80 17.23 10.37 3.87
C ARG A 80 15.85 9.91 3.45
N ILE A 81 15.54 8.61 3.61
CA ILE A 81 14.25 8.07 3.22
C ILE A 81 13.17 8.30 4.29
N ARG A 82 13.56 8.32 5.58
CA ARG A 82 12.63 8.57 6.70
C ARG A 82 12.06 9.98 6.71
N GLU A 83 12.72 10.91 6.05
CA GLU A 83 12.27 12.29 5.91
C GLU A 83 10.84 12.40 5.34
N THR A 84 10.54 11.60 4.33
CA THR A 84 9.24 11.63 3.65
C THR A 84 8.45 10.33 3.73
N ASN A 85 9.06 9.24 4.21
CA ASN A 85 8.43 7.93 4.26
C ASN A 85 8.34 7.40 5.70
N ALA A 86 7.13 7.38 6.24
CA ALA A 86 6.85 6.87 7.58
C ALA A 86 6.83 5.33 7.66
N LEU A 87 6.57 4.64 6.54
CA LEU A 87 6.39 3.19 6.44
C LEU A 87 7.36 2.61 5.40
N ILE A 88 8.66 2.70 5.69
CA ILE A 88 9.74 2.37 4.74
C ILE A 88 9.73 0.87 4.40
N GLY A 89 9.67 0.02 5.43
CA GLY A 89 9.66 -1.43 5.28
C GLY A 89 8.40 -1.93 4.57
N THR A 90 7.26 -1.28 4.85
CA THR A 90 6.00 -1.57 4.16
C THR A 90 6.07 -1.18 2.68
N THR A 91 6.48 0.04 2.36
CA THR A 91 6.53 0.48 0.96
C THR A 91 7.59 -0.24 0.13
N SER A 92 8.71 -0.60 0.72
CA SER A 92 9.76 -1.36 0.03
C SER A 92 9.34 -2.78 -0.37
N ARG A 93 8.31 -3.32 0.30
CA ARG A 93 7.71 -4.63 0.00
C ARG A 93 6.49 -4.53 -0.90
N CYS A 94 5.69 -3.46 -0.76
CA CYS A 94 4.41 -3.32 -1.45
C CYS A 94 4.46 -2.46 -2.72
N CYS A 95 5.51 -1.68 -2.96
CA CYS A 95 5.69 -1.01 -4.25
C CYS A 95 6.06 -2.04 -5.32
N PRO A 96 5.44 -1.99 -6.50
CA PRO A 96 5.81 -2.89 -7.61
C PRO A 96 7.31 -2.77 -7.93
N GLN A 97 8.02 -3.90 -8.04
CA GLN A 97 9.49 -3.87 -8.19
C GLN A 97 9.94 -3.62 -9.63
N LEU A 98 9.22 -4.15 -10.62
CA LEU A 98 9.54 -3.95 -12.04
C LEU A 98 8.76 -2.78 -12.66
N ASP A 99 7.55 -2.54 -12.19
CA ASP A 99 6.67 -1.50 -12.73
C ASP A 99 6.53 -0.31 -11.76
N SER A 100 7.46 -0.20 -10.78
CA SER A 100 7.52 0.93 -9.86
C SER A 100 7.81 2.22 -10.62
N LEU A 101 7.18 3.30 -10.17
CA LEU A 101 7.37 4.61 -10.78
C LEU A 101 8.85 5.02 -10.81
N CYS A 102 9.59 4.80 -9.71
CA CYS A 102 10.98 5.20 -9.56
C CYS A 102 11.96 4.33 -10.37
N GLU A 103 11.80 3.00 -10.38
CA GLU A 103 12.67 2.11 -11.14
C GLU A 103 12.43 2.26 -12.65
N LYS A 104 11.17 2.32 -13.08
CA LYS A 104 10.80 2.54 -14.48
C LYS A 104 11.35 3.86 -15.04
N ALA A 105 11.43 4.90 -14.20
CA ALA A 105 11.98 6.20 -14.58
C ALA A 105 13.51 6.29 -14.41
N CYS A 106 14.16 5.27 -13.87
CA CYS A 106 15.60 5.29 -13.62
C CYS A 106 16.39 5.37 -14.93
N VAL A 107 17.25 6.37 -15.07
CA VAL A 107 18.05 6.59 -16.29
C VAL A 107 19.01 5.44 -16.61
N VAL A 108 19.44 4.66 -15.60
CA VAL A 108 20.29 3.49 -15.79
C VAL A 108 19.56 2.43 -16.63
N GLY A 109 18.25 2.36 -16.53
CA GLY A 109 17.40 1.46 -17.34
C GLY A 109 17.51 1.68 -18.85
N SER A 110 18.00 2.84 -19.32
CA SER A 110 18.23 3.08 -20.73
C SER A 110 19.45 2.33 -21.31
N GLN A 111 20.35 1.85 -20.45
CA GLN A 111 21.58 1.14 -20.83
C GLN A 111 21.65 -0.29 -20.29
N GLY A 112 20.60 -0.74 -19.63
CA GLY A 112 20.50 -2.05 -19.01
C GLY A 112 19.26 -2.14 -18.12
N GLU A 113 19.38 -2.79 -16.96
CA GLU A 113 18.30 -2.81 -15.99
C GLU A 113 18.38 -1.59 -15.03
N PRO A 114 17.24 -1.03 -14.61
CA PRO A 114 17.23 0.04 -13.62
C PRO A 114 17.87 -0.40 -12.30
N VAL A 115 18.25 0.56 -11.46
CA VAL A 115 18.70 0.27 -10.09
C VAL A 115 17.53 -0.32 -9.30
N ALA A 116 17.77 -1.40 -8.54
CA ALA A 116 16.77 -2.05 -7.67
C ALA A 116 16.50 -1.20 -6.42
N ILE A 117 15.83 -0.08 -6.61
CA ILE A 117 15.58 0.96 -5.58
C ILE A 117 14.79 0.38 -4.41
N GLY A 118 13.75 -0.41 -4.70
CA GLY A 118 12.91 -1.04 -3.69
C GLY A 118 13.71 -1.98 -2.78
N MET A 119 14.62 -2.78 -3.37
CA MET A 119 15.47 -3.70 -2.60
C MET A 119 16.49 -3.00 -1.73
N ILE A 120 17.09 -1.90 -2.22
CA ILE A 120 17.99 -1.07 -1.42
C ILE A 120 17.22 -0.43 -0.27
N GLN A 121 16.04 0.12 -0.52
CA GLN A 121 15.16 0.69 0.50
C GLN A 121 14.79 -0.35 1.56
N ARG A 122 14.47 -1.58 1.13
CA ARG A 122 14.17 -2.70 2.00
C ARG A 122 15.35 -3.05 2.90
N PHE A 123 16.54 -3.19 2.32
CA PHE A 123 17.76 -3.47 3.08
C PHE A 123 17.99 -2.42 4.18
N VAL A 124 17.86 -1.14 3.86
CA VAL A 124 18.04 -0.04 4.82
C VAL A 124 17.00 -0.11 5.95
N SER A 125 15.73 -0.41 5.62
CA SER A 125 14.68 -0.55 6.62
C SER A 125 14.92 -1.75 7.54
N ASP A 126 15.31 -2.90 6.98
CA ASP A 126 15.56 -4.13 7.74
C ASP A 126 16.82 -3.98 8.61
N TRP A 127 17.85 -3.28 8.13
CA TRP A 127 19.03 -2.92 8.92
C TRP A 127 18.65 -2.04 10.10
N GLU A 128 17.84 -1.01 9.89
CA GLU A 128 17.40 -0.12 10.97
C GLU A 128 16.62 -0.88 12.03
N ARG A 129 15.70 -1.73 11.62
CA ARG A 129 14.86 -2.50 12.53
C ARG A 129 15.63 -3.55 13.33
N ASN A 130 16.57 -4.26 12.68
CA ASN A 130 17.18 -5.46 13.24
C ASN A 130 18.59 -5.22 13.79
N VAL A 131 19.30 -4.19 13.33
CA VAL A 131 20.72 -3.97 13.67
C VAL A 131 20.92 -2.70 14.47
N SER A 132 20.33 -1.58 14.05
CA SER A 132 20.60 -0.28 14.68
C SER A 132 19.43 0.67 14.57
N ARG A 133 18.53 0.63 15.56
CA ARG A 133 17.38 1.55 15.62
C ARG A 133 17.87 3.00 15.61
N GLN A 134 17.35 3.77 14.67
CA GLN A 134 17.63 5.18 14.53
C GLN A 134 16.60 6.04 15.26
N PRO A 135 16.96 7.26 15.71
CA PRO A 135 16.00 8.14 16.36
C PRO A 135 14.85 8.54 15.44
N ASP A 136 13.67 8.72 16.03
CA ASP A 136 12.51 9.24 15.30
C ASP A 136 12.70 10.70 14.91
N PRO A 137 12.01 11.16 13.85
CA PRO A 137 12.05 12.56 13.45
C PRO A 137 11.66 13.49 14.60
N LYS A 138 12.36 14.60 14.73
CA LYS A 138 12.07 15.60 15.77
C LYS A 138 10.66 16.15 15.64
N THR A 139 9.97 16.28 16.76
CA THR A 139 8.67 16.93 16.88
C THR A 139 8.88 18.40 17.29
N LEU A 140 8.17 19.32 16.64
CA LEU A 140 8.16 20.72 17.04
C LEU A 140 7.48 20.94 18.39
N LYS A 141 7.63 22.15 18.92
CA LYS A 141 6.88 22.60 20.11
C LYS A 141 5.38 22.43 19.89
N SER A 142 4.65 22.09 20.97
CA SER A 142 3.21 21.92 20.89
C SER A 142 2.53 23.18 20.35
N THR A 143 1.64 22.96 19.37
CA THR A 143 0.79 24.02 18.82
C THR A 143 -0.44 24.32 19.67
N GLY A 144 -0.74 23.47 20.65
CA GLY A 144 -2.01 23.47 21.38
C GLY A 144 -3.20 22.96 20.59
N MET A 145 -3.04 22.68 19.28
CA MET A 145 -4.11 22.23 18.39
C MET A 145 -4.18 20.70 18.33
N SER A 146 -5.37 20.17 18.09
CA SER A 146 -5.68 18.74 18.06
C SER A 146 -6.29 18.29 16.74
N VAL A 147 -5.89 17.10 16.27
CA VAL A 147 -6.41 16.49 15.05
C VAL A 147 -6.90 15.07 15.33
N GLY A 148 -8.14 14.80 14.95
CA GLY A 148 -8.71 13.45 14.93
C GLY A 148 -8.56 12.81 13.55
N ILE A 149 -8.05 11.59 13.49
CA ILE A 149 -7.90 10.82 12.24
C ILE A 149 -8.82 9.61 12.31
N VAL A 150 -9.70 9.46 11.34
CA VAL A 150 -10.62 8.32 11.21
C VAL A 150 -10.06 7.32 10.22
N GLY A 151 -9.47 6.25 10.73
CA GLY A 151 -8.81 5.18 9.99
C GLY A 151 -7.30 5.16 10.21
N GLY A 152 -6.79 4.01 10.68
CA GLY A 152 -5.37 3.76 10.99
C GLY A 152 -4.63 3.02 9.87
N GLY A 153 -5.09 3.14 8.61
CA GLY A 153 -4.40 2.62 7.43
C GLY A 153 -3.20 3.50 7.01
N PRO A 154 -2.52 3.17 5.89
CA PRO A 154 -1.31 3.88 5.45
C PRO A 154 -1.48 5.39 5.29
N ALA A 155 -2.63 5.88 4.80
CA ALA A 155 -2.91 7.31 4.70
C ALA A 155 -3.01 7.97 6.08
N GLY A 156 -3.75 7.35 7.01
CA GLY A 156 -3.92 7.85 8.37
C GLY A 156 -2.61 7.83 9.17
N LEU A 157 -1.82 6.77 9.05
CA LEU A 157 -0.51 6.64 9.70
C LEU A 157 0.49 7.69 9.19
N ALA A 158 0.58 7.88 7.87
CA ALA A 158 1.46 8.89 7.28
C ALA A 158 1.05 10.31 7.64
N ALA A 159 -0.26 10.58 7.73
CA ALA A 159 -0.78 11.86 8.20
C ALA A 159 -0.50 12.09 9.68
N ALA A 160 -0.72 11.07 10.52
CA ALA A 160 -0.49 11.15 11.96
C ALA A 160 0.96 11.48 12.29
N GLU A 161 1.90 10.81 11.63
CA GLU A 161 3.35 11.07 11.78
C GLU A 161 3.67 12.52 11.46
N LEU A 162 3.23 13.03 10.30
CA LEU A 162 3.58 14.38 9.87
C LEU A 162 2.90 15.46 10.75
N LEU A 163 1.64 15.28 11.12
CA LEU A 163 0.94 16.18 12.04
C LEU A 163 1.61 16.22 13.42
N LYS A 164 2.10 15.06 13.88
CA LYS A 164 2.85 15.00 15.13
C LYS A 164 4.17 15.73 15.03
N ARG A 165 4.89 15.61 13.92
CA ARG A 165 6.12 16.40 13.66
C ARG A 165 5.84 17.90 13.69
N TYR A 166 4.69 18.34 13.19
CA TYR A 166 4.23 19.74 13.27
C TYR A 166 3.84 20.20 14.69
N GLY A 167 3.87 19.32 15.69
CA GLY A 167 3.59 19.65 17.09
C GLY A 167 2.11 19.60 17.47
N HIS A 168 1.25 19.05 16.61
CA HIS A 168 -0.17 18.87 16.94
C HIS A 168 -0.41 17.68 17.88
N SER A 169 -1.48 17.71 18.65
CA SER A 169 -2.02 16.57 19.35
C SER A 169 -2.80 15.70 18.35
N VAL A 170 -2.44 14.43 18.20
CA VAL A 170 -3.05 13.55 17.20
C VAL A 170 -3.69 12.35 17.88
N THR A 171 -4.91 12.00 17.46
CA THR A 171 -5.62 10.80 17.89
C THR A 171 -6.13 10.04 16.65
N ILE A 172 -5.77 8.76 16.49
CA ILE A 172 -6.31 7.87 15.46
C ILE A 172 -7.47 7.07 16.07
N TYR A 173 -8.59 7.02 15.36
CA TYR A 173 -9.76 6.18 15.64
C TYR A 173 -9.82 5.10 14.57
N GLU A 174 -9.61 3.85 14.98
CA GLU A 174 -9.59 2.68 14.08
C GLU A 174 -10.69 1.70 14.49
N GLU A 175 -11.50 1.25 13.52
CA GLU A 175 -12.59 0.31 13.79
C GLU A 175 -12.10 -1.10 14.13
N LEU A 176 -10.94 -1.47 13.65
CA LEU A 176 -10.33 -2.78 13.82
C LEU A 176 -9.37 -2.79 15.04
N PRO A 177 -9.01 -3.97 15.55
CA PRO A 177 -8.19 -4.05 16.78
C PRO A 177 -6.73 -3.65 16.59
N VAL A 178 -6.25 -3.52 15.33
CA VAL A 178 -4.87 -3.19 15.00
C VAL A 178 -4.80 -2.12 13.91
N LEU A 179 -3.67 -1.40 13.86
CA LEU A 179 -3.36 -0.42 12.83
C LEU A 179 -2.83 -1.09 11.56
N GLY A 180 -2.89 -0.39 10.45
CA GLY A 180 -2.34 -0.83 9.17
C GLY A 180 -3.39 -0.91 8.06
N GLY A 181 -4.69 -0.97 8.39
CA GLY A 181 -5.76 -1.04 7.39
C GLY A 181 -5.54 -2.17 6.40
N THR A 182 -5.75 -1.91 5.10
CA THR A 182 -5.59 -2.95 4.05
C THR A 182 -4.18 -3.56 4.01
N ALA A 183 -3.13 -2.83 4.41
CA ALA A 183 -1.79 -3.41 4.48
C ALA A 183 -1.68 -4.51 5.56
N TRP A 184 -2.50 -4.42 6.61
CA TRP A 184 -2.58 -5.48 7.62
C TRP A 184 -3.48 -6.64 7.18
N TYR A 185 -4.71 -6.33 6.74
CA TYR A 185 -5.72 -7.37 6.51
C TYR A 185 -5.73 -7.95 5.10
N GLY A 186 -5.31 -7.16 4.10
CA GLY A 186 -5.44 -7.50 2.69
C GLY A 186 -4.15 -7.95 2.01
N ILE A 187 -2.97 -7.63 2.56
CA ILE A 187 -1.69 -8.07 2.01
C ILE A 187 -1.21 -9.29 2.82
N PRO A 188 -0.96 -10.44 2.20
CA PRO A 188 -0.53 -11.65 2.89
C PRO A 188 0.82 -11.52 3.60
N ASP A 189 1.03 -12.32 4.66
CA ASP A 189 2.27 -12.31 5.45
C ASP A 189 3.51 -12.68 4.62
N TYR A 190 3.34 -13.57 3.65
CA TYR A 190 4.43 -13.96 2.74
C TYR A 190 4.88 -12.84 1.79
N HIS A 191 4.09 -11.76 1.66
CA HIS A 191 4.42 -10.55 0.90
C HIS A 191 4.82 -9.40 1.84
N LEU A 192 4.04 -9.16 2.90
CA LEU A 192 4.30 -8.15 3.93
C LEU A 192 4.17 -8.78 5.32
N PRO A 193 5.27 -9.17 5.97
CA PRO A 193 5.26 -9.65 7.34
C PRO A 193 4.66 -8.61 8.29
N LYS A 194 3.73 -9.04 9.14
CA LYS A 194 2.97 -8.14 10.01
C LYS A 194 3.82 -7.45 11.06
N ASP A 195 4.90 -8.08 11.49
CA ASP A 195 5.87 -7.51 12.43
C ASP A 195 6.60 -6.27 11.85
N VAL A 196 6.80 -6.21 10.52
CA VAL A 196 7.34 -5.02 9.84
C VAL A 196 6.37 -3.84 9.99
N LEU A 197 5.12 -4.03 9.60
CA LEU A 197 4.10 -2.99 9.68
C LEU A 197 3.81 -2.59 11.12
N GLN A 198 3.77 -3.56 12.05
CA GLN A 198 3.57 -3.30 13.47
C GLN A 198 4.72 -2.49 14.07
N TYR A 199 5.96 -2.80 13.71
CA TYR A 199 7.13 -2.03 14.13
C TYR A 199 7.02 -0.57 13.67
N GLU A 200 6.70 -0.33 12.40
CA GLU A 200 6.56 1.02 11.85
C GLU A 200 5.39 1.80 12.48
N ALA A 201 4.24 1.13 12.68
CA ALA A 201 3.11 1.73 13.38
C ALA A 201 3.44 2.07 14.83
N SER A 202 4.17 1.19 15.55
CA SER A 202 4.58 1.44 16.94
C SER A 202 5.47 2.68 17.05
N ARG A 203 6.35 2.92 16.09
CA ARG A 203 7.18 4.12 16.05
C ARG A 203 6.37 5.41 15.99
N ILE A 204 5.28 5.40 15.22
CA ILE A 204 4.35 6.53 15.14
C ILE A 204 3.65 6.73 16.49
N VAL A 205 3.27 5.64 17.16
CA VAL A 205 2.69 5.69 18.52
C VAL A 205 3.71 6.22 19.53
N ASP A 206 4.97 5.79 19.46
CA ASP A 206 6.07 6.23 20.33
C ASP A 206 6.34 7.75 20.22
N MET A 207 6.02 8.37 19.08
CA MET A 207 6.05 9.83 18.93
C MET A 207 4.94 10.55 19.73
N GLY A 208 4.04 9.82 20.40
CA GLY A 208 2.96 10.33 21.23
C GLY A 208 1.64 10.56 20.46
N VAL A 209 1.39 9.78 19.40
CA VAL A 209 0.09 9.66 18.76
C VAL A 209 -0.81 8.77 19.62
N ARG A 210 -2.01 9.25 19.94
CA ARG A 210 -3.00 8.47 20.71
C ARG A 210 -3.78 7.56 19.77
N ILE A 211 -4.04 6.33 20.22
CA ILE A 211 -4.76 5.32 19.43
C ILE A 211 -6.02 4.89 20.17
N LYS A 212 -7.13 4.82 19.45
CA LYS A 212 -8.40 4.24 19.89
C LYS A 212 -8.83 3.19 18.87
N THR A 213 -8.50 1.94 19.12
CA THR A 213 -8.94 0.79 18.30
C THR A 213 -10.30 0.28 18.75
N GLY A 214 -10.99 -0.48 17.88
CA GLY A 214 -12.34 -1.00 18.12
C GLY A 214 -13.42 0.08 18.12
N VAL A 215 -13.14 1.26 17.54
CA VAL A 215 -14.07 2.39 17.50
C VAL A 215 -14.45 2.71 16.06
N ARG A 216 -15.68 2.41 15.69
CA ARG A 216 -16.24 2.73 14.38
C ARG A 216 -16.92 4.09 14.41
N VAL A 217 -16.26 5.09 13.86
CA VAL A 217 -16.83 6.45 13.74
C VAL A 217 -18.06 6.43 12.82
N GLY A 218 -19.11 7.12 13.25
CA GLY A 218 -20.43 7.10 12.63
C GLY A 218 -21.36 6.00 13.16
N LYS A 219 -20.84 5.10 14.03
CA LYS A 219 -21.65 4.08 14.73
C LYS A 219 -21.46 4.18 16.26
N ASP A 220 -20.22 4.02 16.73
CA ASP A 220 -19.91 4.00 18.16
C ASP A 220 -19.67 5.43 18.71
N ILE A 221 -19.20 6.34 17.87
CA ILE A 221 -19.07 7.77 18.13
C ILE A 221 -19.45 8.55 16.88
N GLY A 222 -20.20 9.65 17.01
CA GLY A 222 -20.57 10.52 15.90
C GLY A 222 -19.39 11.31 15.35
N LEU A 223 -19.40 11.61 14.05
CA LEU A 223 -18.37 12.47 13.45
C LEU A 223 -18.41 13.89 14.04
N TYR A 224 -19.60 14.39 14.34
CA TYR A 224 -19.78 15.72 14.95
C TYR A 224 -19.28 15.75 16.39
N ASP A 225 -19.41 14.64 17.15
CA ASP A 225 -18.88 14.55 18.51
C ASP A 225 -17.34 14.64 18.48
N LEU A 226 -16.70 13.97 17.50
CA LEU A 226 -15.25 14.12 17.27
C LEU A 226 -14.86 15.54 16.87
N GLY A 227 -15.71 16.24 16.11
CA GLY A 227 -15.49 17.64 15.76
C GLY A 227 -15.51 18.58 16.96
N SER A 228 -16.18 18.20 18.07
CA SER A 228 -16.14 18.95 19.33
C SER A 228 -14.85 18.72 20.13
N ASP A 229 -14.21 17.57 19.94
CA ASP A 229 -12.98 17.17 20.65
C ASP A 229 -11.69 17.56 19.91
N HIS A 230 -11.79 17.94 18.62
CA HIS A 230 -10.65 18.20 17.74
C HIS A 230 -10.84 19.46 16.90
N ASP A 231 -9.75 20.18 16.68
CA ASP A 231 -9.75 21.41 15.85
C ASP A 231 -9.84 21.12 14.35
N ALA A 232 -9.47 19.91 13.93
CA ALA A 232 -9.65 19.38 12.57
C ALA A 232 -9.79 17.84 12.57
N LEU A 233 -10.44 17.31 11.52
CA LEU A 233 -10.60 15.88 11.31
C LEU A 233 -10.05 15.46 9.95
N LEU A 234 -9.47 14.25 9.89
CA LEU A 234 -9.06 13.59 8.66
C LEU A 234 -9.83 12.27 8.49
N ILE A 235 -10.54 12.10 7.38
CA ILE A 235 -11.18 10.87 6.99
C ILE A 235 -10.22 10.06 6.11
N ALA A 236 -9.79 8.90 6.60
CA ALA A 236 -8.84 7.99 5.94
C ALA A 236 -9.33 6.52 6.01
N THR A 237 -10.64 6.30 5.84
CA THR A 237 -11.33 5.01 6.03
C THR A 237 -11.13 4.00 4.91
N GLY A 238 -10.41 4.36 3.86
CA GLY A 238 -10.03 3.46 2.77
C GLY A 238 -11.17 3.04 1.84
N ALA A 239 -10.96 1.94 1.12
CA ALA A 239 -11.90 1.34 0.19
C ALA A 239 -12.27 -0.06 0.73
N LYS A 240 -13.43 -0.15 1.40
CA LYS A 240 -13.94 -1.40 2.00
C LYS A 240 -15.26 -1.88 1.41
N ASP A 241 -15.94 -1.03 0.61
CA ASP A 241 -17.19 -1.43 -0.01
C ASP A 241 -16.88 -2.41 -1.14
N VAL A 242 -17.28 -3.66 -0.93
CA VAL A 242 -17.09 -4.72 -1.92
C VAL A 242 -17.91 -4.40 -3.16
N SER A 243 -17.29 -4.50 -4.34
CA SER A 243 -18.01 -4.42 -5.59
C SER A 243 -19.04 -5.54 -5.62
N LYS A 244 -20.32 -5.18 -5.63
CA LYS A 244 -21.37 -6.19 -5.76
C LYS A 244 -21.16 -6.97 -7.06
N PHE A 245 -20.99 -8.26 -6.93
CA PHE A 245 -21.02 -9.15 -8.07
C PHE A 245 -22.40 -9.82 -8.12
N ASP A 246 -23.27 -9.27 -8.97
CA ASP A 246 -24.63 -9.77 -9.18
C ASP A 246 -24.65 -10.96 -10.16
N THR A 247 -23.55 -11.72 -10.20
CA THR A 247 -23.47 -12.93 -11.03
C THR A 247 -24.42 -13.98 -10.46
N PRO A 248 -25.33 -14.56 -11.27
CA PRO A 248 -26.25 -15.60 -10.82
C PRO A 248 -25.52 -16.72 -10.07
N GLY A 249 -26.03 -17.11 -8.90
CA GLY A 249 -25.42 -18.11 -8.02
C GLY A 249 -24.33 -17.59 -7.09
N SER A 250 -24.15 -16.27 -6.97
CA SER A 250 -23.19 -15.67 -6.04
C SER A 250 -23.50 -15.93 -4.56
N ASP A 251 -24.71 -16.37 -4.25
CA ASP A 251 -25.16 -16.76 -2.91
C ASP A 251 -24.90 -18.23 -2.55
N LEU A 252 -24.40 -19.04 -3.50
CA LEU A 252 -24.07 -20.43 -3.25
C LEU A 252 -22.90 -20.55 -2.25
N LYS A 253 -22.96 -21.56 -1.37
CA LYS A 253 -21.80 -21.97 -0.56
C LYS A 253 -20.61 -22.26 -1.48
N GLY A 254 -19.42 -21.81 -1.07
CA GLY A 254 -18.21 -21.97 -1.87
C GLY A 254 -17.97 -20.81 -2.84
N VAL A 255 -18.89 -19.83 -2.94
CA VAL A 255 -18.60 -18.56 -3.61
C VAL A 255 -18.27 -17.52 -2.55
N TYR A 256 -17.05 -17.00 -2.58
CA TYR A 256 -16.49 -16.15 -1.55
C TYR A 256 -16.04 -14.80 -2.11
N ASP A 257 -16.17 -13.75 -1.32
CA ASP A 257 -15.57 -12.46 -1.60
C ASP A 257 -14.06 -12.50 -1.29
N GLY A 258 -13.22 -12.06 -2.23
CA GLY A 258 -11.76 -12.16 -2.10
C GLY A 258 -11.19 -11.27 -1.00
N TYR A 259 -11.76 -10.08 -0.78
CA TYR A 259 -11.30 -9.22 0.29
C TYR A 259 -11.63 -9.79 1.67
N ARG A 260 -12.87 -10.26 1.84
CA ARG A 260 -13.27 -10.91 3.09
C ARG A 260 -12.46 -12.17 3.36
N PHE A 261 -12.17 -12.93 2.30
CA PHE A 261 -11.30 -14.09 2.40
C PHE A 261 -9.92 -13.72 2.97
N LEU A 262 -9.24 -12.71 2.40
CA LEU A 262 -7.94 -12.26 2.91
C LEU A 262 -8.06 -11.64 4.32
N GLU A 263 -9.08 -10.81 4.56
CA GLU A 263 -9.33 -10.22 5.87
C GLU A 263 -9.47 -11.30 6.94
N ASP A 264 -10.31 -12.31 6.71
CA ASP A 264 -10.56 -13.38 7.69
C ASP A 264 -9.32 -14.27 7.91
N VAL A 265 -8.51 -14.50 6.88
CA VAL A 265 -7.26 -15.28 7.00
C VAL A 265 -6.21 -14.51 7.81
N PHE A 266 -6.07 -13.20 7.62
CA PHE A 266 -4.95 -12.44 8.18
C PHE A 266 -5.32 -11.52 9.35
N ALA A 267 -6.59 -11.25 9.61
CA ALA A 267 -7.01 -10.31 10.66
C ALA A 267 -6.52 -10.68 12.06
N GLY A 268 -6.56 -11.93 12.41
CA GLY A 268 -6.13 -12.44 13.71
C GLY A 268 -4.74 -13.10 13.73
N GLY A 269 -4.04 -13.05 12.58
CA GLY A 269 -2.83 -13.84 12.32
C GLY A 269 -3.16 -15.19 11.68
N VAL A 270 -2.34 -15.58 10.69
CA VAL A 270 -2.57 -16.78 9.89
C VAL A 270 -2.52 -18.06 10.74
N GLU A 271 -1.69 -18.12 11.78
CA GLU A 271 -1.58 -19.26 12.69
C GLU A 271 -2.93 -19.53 13.36
N LYS A 272 -3.58 -18.48 13.87
CA LYS A 272 -4.89 -18.59 14.49
C LYS A 272 -5.97 -19.03 13.50
N TYR A 273 -5.90 -18.55 12.26
CA TYR A 273 -6.82 -18.99 11.20
C TYR A 273 -6.63 -20.48 10.90
N LEU A 274 -5.39 -20.98 10.85
CA LEU A 274 -5.10 -22.40 10.58
C LEU A 274 -5.63 -23.35 11.68
N GLU A 275 -5.76 -22.87 12.92
CA GLU A 275 -6.40 -23.64 13.99
C GLU A 275 -7.91 -23.78 13.80
N HIS A 276 -8.57 -22.76 13.22
CA HIS A 276 -10.02 -22.70 13.05
C HIS A 276 -10.40 -22.13 11.67
N PRO A 277 -10.11 -22.86 10.56
CA PRO A 277 -10.39 -22.36 9.22
C PRO A 277 -11.89 -22.22 8.97
N THR A 278 -12.30 -21.06 8.47
CA THR A 278 -13.70 -20.72 8.21
C THR A 278 -14.13 -21.05 6.77
N TYR A 279 -13.16 -21.20 5.85
CA TYR A 279 -13.43 -21.46 4.44
C TYR A 279 -13.16 -22.92 4.06
N ASP A 280 -14.20 -23.56 3.53
CA ASP A 280 -14.07 -24.88 2.90
C ASP A 280 -13.80 -24.70 1.40
N LEU A 281 -12.52 -24.65 1.05
CA LEU A 281 -12.08 -24.37 -0.32
C LEU A 281 -12.19 -25.60 -1.27
N GLY A 282 -12.17 -26.82 -0.73
CA GLY A 282 -12.08 -28.04 -1.53
C GLY A 282 -10.72 -28.18 -2.22
N LYS A 283 -10.71 -28.85 -3.38
CA LYS A 283 -9.47 -29.16 -4.13
C LYS A 283 -9.30 -28.34 -5.41
N ARG A 284 -10.38 -27.77 -5.96
CA ARG A 284 -10.37 -27.02 -7.22
C ARG A 284 -10.95 -25.63 -6.95
N VAL A 285 -10.05 -24.65 -6.86
CA VAL A 285 -10.41 -23.27 -6.56
C VAL A 285 -10.27 -22.41 -7.82
N LEU A 286 -11.32 -21.66 -8.15
CA LEU A 286 -11.23 -20.62 -9.17
C LEU A 286 -11.14 -19.26 -8.49
N VAL A 287 -10.20 -18.43 -8.92
CA VAL A 287 -10.09 -17.05 -8.45
C VAL A 287 -10.41 -16.12 -9.61
N ILE A 288 -11.45 -15.32 -9.48
CA ILE A 288 -11.96 -14.43 -10.52
C ILE A 288 -11.35 -13.04 -10.30
N GLY A 289 -10.48 -12.63 -11.20
CA GLY A 289 -9.79 -11.34 -11.16
C GLY A 289 -8.42 -11.40 -11.78
N GLY A 290 -7.71 -10.28 -11.86
CA GLY A 290 -6.39 -10.22 -12.46
C GLY A 290 -5.53 -9.07 -11.88
N GLY A 291 -5.89 -8.54 -10.71
CA GLY A 291 -5.11 -7.56 -9.96
C GLY A 291 -4.39 -8.22 -8.78
N ASP A 292 -3.63 -7.40 -8.01
CA ASP A 292 -2.86 -7.85 -6.84
C ASP A 292 -3.72 -8.66 -5.87
N SER A 293 -4.92 -8.20 -5.54
CA SER A 293 -5.83 -8.92 -4.63
C SER A 293 -6.22 -10.31 -5.16
N ALA A 294 -6.36 -10.49 -6.49
CA ALA A 294 -6.66 -11.80 -7.07
C ALA A 294 -5.47 -12.75 -6.96
N LEU A 295 -4.26 -12.24 -7.18
CA LEU A 295 -3.04 -13.01 -7.03
C LEU A 295 -2.81 -13.40 -5.56
N ASP A 296 -3.00 -12.46 -4.64
CA ASP A 296 -2.91 -12.71 -3.20
C ASP A 296 -3.94 -13.75 -2.72
N CYS A 297 -5.20 -13.66 -3.19
CA CYS A 297 -6.22 -14.67 -2.94
C CYS A 297 -5.80 -16.05 -3.46
N ALA A 298 -5.26 -16.11 -4.69
CA ALA A 298 -4.88 -17.36 -5.32
C ALA A 298 -3.68 -18.02 -4.62
N ARG A 299 -2.63 -17.26 -4.32
CA ARG A 299 -1.45 -17.76 -3.61
C ARG A 299 -1.78 -18.17 -2.17
N THR A 300 -2.69 -17.43 -1.50
CA THR A 300 -3.22 -17.81 -0.19
C THR A 300 -4.03 -19.11 -0.28
N ALA A 301 -4.92 -19.23 -1.26
CA ALA A 301 -5.71 -20.44 -1.48
C ALA A 301 -4.82 -21.66 -1.77
N LEU A 302 -3.72 -21.52 -2.54
CA LEU A 302 -2.75 -22.60 -2.79
C LEU A 302 -2.18 -23.15 -1.48
N ARG A 303 -1.79 -22.25 -0.56
CA ARG A 303 -1.24 -22.62 0.75
C ARG A 303 -2.26 -23.33 1.65
N LEU A 304 -3.52 -22.91 1.57
CA LEU A 304 -4.60 -23.47 2.40
C LEU A 304 -5.15 -24.79 1.87
N THR A 305 -5.38 -24.89 0.56
CA THR A 305 -6.04 -26.11 -0.01
C THR A 305 -5.08 -27.21 -0.37
N ARG A 306 -3.82 -26.89 -0.72
CA ARG A 306 -2.86 -27.81 -1.35
C ARG A 306 -3.47 -28.58 -2.55
N GLY A 307 -4.40 -27.92 -3.22
CA GLY A 307 -5.13 -28.40 -4.40
C GLY A 307 -4.77 -27.63 -5.65
N GLU A 308 -5.63 -27.66 -6.63
CA GLU A 308 -5.49 -26.89 -7.86
C GLU A 308 -6.15 -25.50 -7.69
N VAL A 309 -5.39 -24.45 -7.92
CA VAL A 309 -5.90 -23.07 -7.93
C VAL A 309 -5.67 -22.44 -9.30
N THR A 310 -6.72 -21.88 -9.86
CA THR A 310 -6.69 -21.25 -11.18
C THR A 310 -7.21 -19.82 -11.11
N ILE A 311 -6.38 -18.84 -11.47
CA ILE A 311 -6.85 -17.46 -11.75
C ILE A 311 -7.57 -17.47 -13.09
N VAL A 312 -8.75 -16.88 -13.11
CA VAL A 312 -9.54 -16.64 -14.32
C VAL A 312 -9.64 -15.16 -14.58
N TYR A 313 -9.08 -14.70 -15.68
CA TYR A 313 -9.03 -13.29 -16.01
C TYR A 313 -9.67 -13.00 -17.37
N ARG A 314 -10.45 -11.91 -17.43
CA ARG A 314 -11.20 -11.50 -18.64
C ARG A 314 -10.37 -10.90 -19.76
N ARG A 315 -9.08 -10.62 -19.51
CA ARG A 315 -8.08 -10.15 -20.49
C ARG A 315 -6.94 -11.16 -20.59
N THR A 316 -5.78 -10.75 -21.08
CA THR A 316 -4.56 -11.59 -21.10
C THR A 316 -3.59 -11.20 -19.99
N GLU A 317 -2.49 -11.92 -19.87
CA GLU A 317 -1.45 -11.64 -18.89
C GLU A 317 -0.88 -10.23 -19.04
N VAL A 318 -0.71 -9.77 -20.27
CA VAL A 318 -0.18 -8.42 -20.59
C VAL A 318 -1.05 -7.29 -19.98
N GLU A 319 -2.36 -7.51 -19.86
CA GLU A 319 -3.27 -6.55 -19.27
C GLU A 319 -3.47 -6.74 -17.75
N MET A 320 -2.77 -7.67 -17.11
CA MET A 320 -2.84 -7.80 -15.65
C MET A 320 -2.13 -6.59 -14.99
N PRO A 321 -2.83 -5.85 -14.10
CA PRO A 321 -2.21 -4.74 -13.37
C PRO A 321 -1.50 -5.26 -12.11
N VAL A 322 -0.54 -6.17 -12.29
CA VAL A 322 0.22 -6.84 -11.23
C VAL A 322 1.68 -6.85 -11.64
N ASP A 323 2.59 -6.76 -10.68
CA ASP A 323 4.03 -6.90 -10.93
C ASP A 323 4.35 -8.30 -11.49
N GLU A 324 5.10 -8.35 -12.59
CA GLU A 324 5.49 -9.60 -13.25
C GLU A 324 6.21 -10.55 -12.30
N ILE A 325 7.00 -10.04 -11.35
CA ILE A 325 7.69 -10.86 -10.34
C ILE A 325 6.67 -11.67 -9.54
N LEU A 326 5.57 -11.04 -9.11
CA LEU A 326 4.56 -11.71 -8.31
C LEU A 326 3.78 -12.77 -9.11
N ILE A 327 3.58 -12.53 -10.42
CA ILE A 327 2.97 -13.50 -11.33
C ILE A 327 3.89 -14.73 -11.47
N GLU A 328 5.19 -14.51 -11.70
CA GLU A 328 6.18 -15.61 -11.82
C GLU A 328 6.30 -16.39 -10.51
N GLU A 329 6.33 -15.72 -9.37
CA GLU A 329 6.30 -16.39 -8.06
C GLU A 329 5.07 -17.28 -7.90
N GLY A 330 3.90 -16.82 -8.33
CA GLY A 330 2.67 -17.63 -8.31
C GLY A 330 2.75 -18.84 -9.23
N LYS A 331 3.30 -18.70 -10.44
CA LYS A 331 3.52 -19.82 -11.38
C LYS A 331 4.50 -20.84 -10.80
N GLU A 332 5.59 -20.40 -10.19
CA GLU A 332 6.55 -21.27 -9.50
C GLU A 332 5.91 -22.08 -8.36
N GLU A 333 4.93 -21.48 -7.66
CA GLU A 333 4.13 -22.10 -6.60
C GLU A 333 3.04 -23.06 -7.15
N GLY A 334 2.89 -23.18 -8.48
CA GLY A 334 1.93 -24.08 -9.14
C GLY A 334 0.57 -23.43 -9.48
N LEU A 335 0.47 -22.10 -9.39
CA LEU A 335 -0.73 -21.37 -9.80
C LEU A 335 -1.00 -21.51 -11.29
N LYS A 336 -2.24 -21.83 -11.65
CA LYS A 336 -2.69 -21.87 -13.05
C LYS A 336 -3.34 -20.55 -13.45
N LEU A 337 -3.16 -20.15 -14.70
CA LEU A 337 -3.75 -18.95 -15.28
C LEU A 337 -4.63 -19.32 -16.48
N LYS A 338 -5.84 -18.79 -16.52
CA LYS A 338 -6.79 -18.90 -17.64
C LYS A 338 -7.26 -17.50 -18.03
N PHE A 339 -7.03 -17.18 -19.29
CA PHE A 339 -7.28 -15.85 -19.84
C PHE A 339 -8.51 -15.83 -20.74
N LEU A 340 -9.01 -14.61 -21.02
CA LEU A 340 -10.13 -14.34 -21.90
C LEU A 340 -11.41 -15.06 -21.46
N LEU A 341 -11.63 -15.13 -20.15
CA LEU A 341 -12.81 -15.74 -19.54
C LEU A 341 -13.42 -14.81 -18.48
N ALA A 342 -14.74 -14.67 -18.47
CA ALA A 342 -15.46 -13.91 -17.45
C ALA A 342 -16.63 -14.75 -16.91
N PRO A 343 -16.93 -14.74 -15.59
CA PRO A 343 -18.01 -15.52 -15.04
C PRO A 343 -19.37 -15.03 -15.57
N LYS A 344 -20.21 -15.96 -16.02
CA LYS A 344 -21.58 -15.72 -16.44
C LYS A 344 -22.57 -16.19 -15.37
N ALA A 345 -22.30 -17.35 -14.76
CA ALA A 345 -23.10 -17.89 -13.67
C ALA A 345 -22.29 -18.89 -12.84
N TYR A 346 -22.52 -18.91 -11.55
CA TYR A 346 -22.08 -19.99 -10.65
C TYR A 346 -23.20 -20.99 -10.55
N VAL A 347 -22.90 -22.27 -10.83
CA VAL A 347 -23.89 -23.36 -10.87
C VAL A 347 -23.56 -24.33 -9.75
N GLY A 348 -24.60 -24.74 -9.00
CA GLY A 348 -24.40 -25.57 -7.81
C GLY A 348 -25.41 -26.72 -7.72
N GLU A 349 -25.05 -27.67 -6.87
CA GLU A 349 -25.90 -28.78 -6.44
C GLU A 349 -25.98 -28.79 -4.91
N GLY A 350 -27.14 -29.03 -4.34
CA GLY A 350 -27.32 -29.03 -2.89
C GLY A 350 -26.95 -27.71 -2.20
N GLY A 351 -27.08 -26.59 -2.92
CA GLY A 351 -26.75 -25.27 -2.40
C GLY A 351 -25.26 -24.93 -2.36
N ARG A 352 -24.38 -25.75 -2.97
CA ARG A 352 -22.94 -25.51 -3.08
C ARG A 352 -22.50 -25.42 -4.53
N VAL A 353 -21.57 -24.54 -4.85
CA VAL A 353 -21.00 -24.41 -6.19
C VAL A 353 -20.27 -25.70 -6.60
N THR A 354 -20.48 -26.11 -7.85
CA THR A 354 -19.84 -27.30 -8.45
C THR A 354 -19.16 -26.98 -9.77
N LYS A 355 -19.59 -25.91 -10.42
CA LYS A 355 -18.96 -25.37 -11.64
C LYS A 355 -19.32 -23.91 -11.85
N THR A 356 -18.53 -23.25 -12.70
CA THR A 356 -18.80 -21.90 -13.18
C THR A 356 -18.94 -21.91 -14.70
N THR A 357 -20.06 -21.37 -15.21
CA THR A 357 -20.21 -21.09 -16.64
C THR A 357 -19.50 -19.78 -16.95
N MET A 358 -18.52 -19.84 -17.84
CA MET A 358 -17.72 -18.71 -18.27
C MET A 358 -18.12 -18.22 -19.65
N THR A 359 -18.16 -16.91 -19.85
CA THR A 359 -18.22 -16.29 -21.18
C THR A 359 -16.83 -16.22 -21.76
N VAL A 360 -16.64 -16.67 -22.99
CA VAL A 360 -15.37 -16.51 -23.73
C VAL A 360 -15.28 -15.05 -24.21
N MET A 361 -14.14 -14.43 -23.94
CA MET A 361 -13.87 -13.03 -24.28
C MET A 361 -12.87 -12.92 -25.41
N LYS A 362 -12.82 -11.77 -26.06
CA LYS A 362 -11.74 -11.32 -26.95
C LYS A 362 -11.31 -9.92 -26.55
N LEU A 363 -10.11 -9.52 -26.94
CA LEU A 363 -9.62 -8.16 -26.73
C LEU A 363 -10.16 -7.23 -27.81
N GLY A 364 -10.75 -6.12 -27.40
CA GLY A 364 -11.20 -5.00 -28.22
C GLY A 364 -10.24 -3.81 -28.15
N GLU A 365 -10.78 -2.59 -28.30
CA GLU A 365 -10.05 -1.34 -28.25
C GLU A 365 -9.50 -1.03 -26.85
N VAL A 366 -8.50 -0.15 -26.79
CA VAL A 366 -7.91 0.33 -25.54
C VAL A 366 -8.91 1.19 -24.78
N ASP A 367 -9.13 0.89 -23.50
CA ASP A 367 -10.03 1.64 -22.63
C ASP A 367 -9.32 2.83 -21.93
N ALA A 368 -10.06 3.61 -21.16
CA ALA A 368 -9.53 4.75 -20.41
C ALA A 368 -8.42 4.40 -19.40
N SER A 369 -8.24 3.12 -19.07
CA SER A 369 -7.14 2.64 -18.22
C SER A 369 -5.86 2.31 -19.00
N GLY A 370 -5.86 2.52 -20.32
CA GLY A 370 -4.74 2.16 -21.21
C GLY A 370 -4.66 0.67 -21.54
N ARG A 371 -5.65 -0.15 -21.16
CA ARG A 371 -5.68 -1.60 -21.40
C ARG A 371 -6.76 -1.96 -22.41
N ARG A 372 -6.54 -3.04 -23.16
CA ARG A 372 -7.51 -3.51 -24.14
C ARG A 372 -8.80 -4.01 -23.46
N SER A 373 -9.94 -3.55 -23.96
CA SER A 373 -11.26 -3.88 -23.40
C SER A 373 -11.62 -5.35 -23.65
N PRO A 374 -12.18 -6.07 -22.65
CA PRO A 374 -12.69 -7.42 -22.85
C PRO A 374 -14.08 -7.37 -23.51
N VAL A 375 -14.23 -8.02 -24.65
CA VAL A 375 -15.48 -8.07 -25.45
C VAL A 375 -15.99 -9.51 -25.48
N PRO A 376 -17.27 -9.80 -25.13
CA PRO A 376 -17.83 -11.13 -25.23
C PRO A 376 -17.87 -11.65 -26.68
N THR A 377 -17.53 -12.93 -26.88
CA THR A 377 -17.65 -13.60 -28.19
C THR A 377 -19.04 -14.18 -28.45
N GLY A 378 -19.83 -14.39 -27.39
CA GLY A 378 -21.10 -15.12 -27.41
C GLY A 378 -20.94 -16.60 -27.02
N GLU A 379 -19.72 -17.14 -27.04
CA GLU A 379 -19.43 -18.50 -26.63
C GLU A 379 -19.34 -18.64 -25.11
N THR A 380 -19.66 -19.83 -24.59
CA THR A 380 -19.52 -20.14 -23.17
C THR A 380 -18.85 -21.51 -22.99
N ILE A 381 -18.11 -21.63 -21.86
CA ILE A 381 -17.52 -22.90 -21.41
C ILE A 381 -17.84 -23.12 -19.93
N ASP A 382 -17.92 -24.36 -19.51
CA ASP A 382 -18.06 -24.73 -18.10
C ASP A 382 -16.70 -25.11 -17.50
N MET A 383 -16.42 -24.59 -16.30
CA MET A 383 -15.24 -24.97 -15.49
C MET A 383 -15.72 -25.55 -14.16
N GLY A 384 -15.37 -26.81 -13.91
CA GLY A 384 -15.66 -27.46 -12.63
C GLY A 384 -14.83 -26.86 -11.49
N CYS A 385 -15.46 -26.62 -10.35
CA CYS A 385 -14.79 -26.09 -9.15
C CYS A 385 -15.50 -26.54 -7.87
N ASP A 386 -14.78 -26.52 -6.77
CA ASP A 386 -15.30 -26.79 -5.43
C ASP A 386 -15.53 -25.47 -4.69
N SER A 387 -14.80 -24.41 -5.08
CA SER A 387 -15.04 -23.03 -4.63
C SER A 387 -14.62 -21.98 -5.65
N VAL A 388 -15.15 -20.77 -5.47
CA VAL A 388 -14.82 -19.58 -6.27
C VAL A 388 -14.53 -18.43 -5.32
N ILE A 389 -13.40 -17.74 -5.53
CA ILE A 389 -13.05 -16.51 -4.82
C ILE A 389 -13.12 -15.35 -5.82
N VAL A 390 -13.97 -14.34 -5.54
CA VAL A 390 -14.22 -13.23 -6.45
C VAL A 390 -13.44 -12.01 -6.00
N ALA A 391 -12.41 -11.63 -6.77
CA ALA A 391 -11.47 -10.54 -6.48
C ALA A 391 -11.48 -9.51 -7.62
N ILE A 392 -12.59 -8.79 -7.81
CA ILE A 392 -12.81 -7.85 -8.92
C ILE A 392 -12.74 -6.38 -8.53
N GLY A 393 -12.15 -6.08 -7.38
CA GLY A 393 -11.91 -4.74 -6.85
C GLY A 393 -12.94 -4.28 -5.83
N ARG A 394 -12.67 -3.14 -5.22
CA ARG A 394 -13.45 -2.52 -4.14
C ARG A 394 -13.78 -1.07 -4.46
N GLY A 395 -14.86 -0.58 -3.87
CA GLY A 395 -15.20 0.84 -3.88
C GLY A 395 -14.80 1.57 -2.60
N PRO A 396 -14.80 2.90 -2.64
CA PRO A 396 -14.63 3.73 -1.45
C PRO A 396 -15.62 3.33 -0.35
N ASN A 397 -15.17 3.41 0.91
CA ASN A 397 -16.06 3.20 2.05
C ASN A 397 -17.10 4.32 2.12
N THR A 398 -18.39 3.98 1.90
CA THR A 398 -19.49 4.95 1.81
C THR A 398 -20.25 5.14 3.12
N PHE A 399 -19.84 4.49 4.19
CA PHE A 399 -20.60 4.49 5.45
C PHE A 399 -20.70 5.89 6.07
N LEU A 400 -19.58 6.62 6.20
CA LEU A 400 -19.58 7.96 6.78
C LEU A 400 -20.32 8.99 5.92
N GLN A 401 -20.17 8.93 4.60
CA GLN A 401 -20.89 9.81 3.68
C GLN A 401 -22.41 9.69 3.86
N LYS A 402 -22.91 8.44 3.97
CA LYS A 402 -24.33 8.16 4.23
C LYS A 402 -24.77 8.64 5.61
N ALA A 403 -23.94 8.47 6.64
CA ALA A 403 -24.26 8.86 8.01
C ALA A 403 -24.25 10.37 8.23
N THR A 404 -23.46 11.13 7.47
CA THR A 404 -23.24 12.58 7.71
C THR A 404 -23.80 13.50 6.63
N GLY A 405 -24.25 12.95 5.49
CA GLY A 405 -24.64 13.74 4.32
C GLY A 405 -23.47 14.44 3.61
N MET A 406 -22.24 14.03 3.90
CA MET A 406 -21.02 14.53 3.23
C MET A 406 -21.12 14.36 1.72
N ALA A 407 -20.73 15.37 0.95
CA ALA A 407 -20.77 15.32 -0.51
C ALA A 407 -19.87 14.19 -1.05
N THR A 408 -20.39 13.52 -2.09
CA THR A 408 -19.73 12.41 -2.73
C THR A 408 -19.42 12.69 -4.19
N GLY A 409 -18.27 12.18 -4.64
CA GLY A 409 -17.86 12.13 -6.03
C GLY A 409 -18.26 10.80 -6.71
N PRO A 410 -17.59 10.46 -7.80
CA PRO A 410 -17.84 9.21 -8.54
C PRO A 410 -17.72 7.98 -7.63
N LYS A 411 -18.59 6.98 -7.85
CA LYS A 411 -18.64 5.71 -7.10
C LYS A 411 -18.78 5.87 -5.58
N GLY A 412 -19.30 7.01 -5.09
CA GLY A 412 -19.48 7.26 -3.67
C GLY A 412 -18.20 7.68 -2.93
N ALA A 413 -17.13 7.99 -3.62
CA ALA A 413 -15.92 8.55 -3.01
C ALA A 413 -16.22 9.86 -2.27
N VAL A 414 -15.45 10.17 -1.21
CA VAL A 414 -15.56 11.47 -0.56
C VAL A 414 -15.12 12.57 -1.53
N ALA A 415 -15.99 13.57 -1.76
CA ALA A 415 -15.64 14.73 -2.55
C ALA A 415 -14.77 15.68 -1.71
N ILE A 416 -13.68 16.17 -2.31
CA ILE A 416 -12.76 17.12 -1.69
C ILE A 416 -12.50 18.30 -2.63
N ASP A 417 -12.13 19.44 -2.05
CA ASP A 417 -11.59 20.58 -2.78
C ASP A 417 -10.06 20.46 -3.03
N GLU A 418 -9.45 21.49 -3.57
CA GLU A 418 -8.01 21.60 -3.83
C GLU A 418 -7.15 21.56 -2.55
N ASN A 419 -7.73 21.86 -1.39
CA ASN A 419 -7.10 21.81 -0.09
C ASN A 419 -7.38 20.49 0.63
N ARG A 420 -7.94 19.49 -0.04
CA ARG A 420 -8.38 18.21 0.50
C ARG A 420 -9.46 18.32 1.57
N MET A 421 -10.14 19.47 1.69
CA MET A 421 -11.28 19.66 2.59
C MET A 421 -12.55 19.08 1.95
N THR A 422 -13.35 18.41 2.74
CA THR A 422 -14.65 17.87 2.34
C THR A 422 -15.70 19.00 2.30
N SER A 423 -16.97 18.67 2.03
CA SER A 423 -18.07 19.60 2.17
C SER A 423 -18.35 20.05 3.62
N LEU A 424 -17.69 19.43 4.59
CA LEU A 424 -17.78 19.80 6.01
C LEU A 424 -16.55 20.60 6.42
N GLN A 425 -16.77 21.79 6.98
CA GLN A 425 -15.70 22.70 7.41
C GLN A 425 -14.78 22.04 8.44
N GLY A 426 -13.45 22.10 8.22
CA GLY A 426 -12.44 21.50 9.10
C GLY A 426 -12.32 19.98 9.02
N VAL A 427 -13.05 19.36 8.09
CA VAL A 427 -13.00 17.91 7.82
C VAL A 427 -12.34 17.67 6.48
N PHE A 428 -11.22 16.95 6.50
CA PHE A 428 -10.38 16.61 5.34
C PHE A 428 -10.51 15.14 4.99
N ALA A 429 -10.10 14.73 3.77
CA ALA A 429 -10.08 13.33 3.41
C ALA A 429 -8.86 12.96 2.55
N ALA A 430 -8.36 11.72 2.73
CA ALA A 430 -7.21 11.21 2.01
C ALA A 430 -7.22 9.68 1.86
N GLY A 431 -6.48 9.18 0.88
CA GLY A 431 -6.36 7.76 0.59
C GLY A 431 -7.53 7.23 -0.23
N ASP A 432 -7.72 5.92 -0.17
CA ASP A 432 -8.66 5.21 -1.05
C ASP A 432 -10.15 5.60 -0.83
N VAL A 433 -10.48 6.24 0.26
CA VAL A 433 -11.83 6.81 0.46
C VAL A 433 -12.14 7.94 -0.52
N VAL A 434 -11.10 8.58 -1.07
CA VAL A 434 -11.18 9.66 -2.07
C VAL A 434 -10.99 9.13 -3.49
N THR A 435 -10.01 8.26 -3.70
CA THR A 435 -9.59 7.85 -5.06
C THR A 435 -10.11 6.48 -5.49
N GLY A 436 -10.63 5.70 -4.56
CA GLY A 436 -10.77 4.25 -4.73
C GLY A 436 -9.44 3.55 -4.48
N GLU A 437 -9.43 2.22 -4.65
CA GLU A 437 -8.28 1.36 -4.41
C GLU A 437 -7.02 1.82 -5.15
N SER A 438 -5.91 1.95 -4.42
CA SER A 438 -4.64 2.46 -4.96
C SER A 438 -3.43 1.82 -4.26
N LEU A 439 -2.22 2.15 -4.71
CA LEU A 439 -0.98 1.69 -4.08
C LEU A 439 -0.79 2.31 -2.68
N VAL A 440 -0.19 1.54 -1.77
CA VAL A 440 0.15 1.98 -0.39
C VAL A 440 0.88 3.33 -0.40
N VAL A 441 1.89 3.47 -1.26
CA VAL A 441 2.69 4.71 -1.38
C VAL A 441 1.86 5.92 -1.82
N LYS A 442 0.84 5.72 -2.67
CA LYS A 442 -0.08 6.78 -3.10
C LYS A 442 -1.01 7.20 -1.97
N ALA A 443 -1.56 6.23 -1.23
CA ALA A 443 -2.39 6.51 -0.07
C ALA A 443 -1.61 7.29 0.99
N MET A 444 -0.36 6.92 1.27
CA MET A 444 0.53 7.64 2.18
C MET A 444 0.81 9.07 1.71
N ALA A 445 1.11 9.27 0.43
CA ALA A 445 1.36 10.60 -0.13
C ALA A 445 0.14 11.52 0.05
N GLN A 446 -1.07 11.00 -0.21
CA GLN A 446 -2.31 11.74 0.02
C GLN A 446 -2.52 12.06 1.51
N GLY A 447 -2.20 11.12 2.42
CA GLY A 447 -2.24 11.36 3.86
C GLY A 447 -1.30 12.49 4.29
N ARG A 448 -0.07 12.50 3.77
CA ARG A 448 0.91 13.57 4.02
C ARG A 448 0.43 14.93 3.47
N GLU A 449 -0.10 14.95 2.25
CA GLU A 449 -0.66 16.16 1.67
C GLU A 449 -1.84 16.69 2.51
N ALA A 450 -2.76 15.81 2.93
CA ALA A 450 -3.85 16.21 3.83
C ALA A 450 -3.33 16.78 5.16
N ALA A 451 -2.29 16.16 5.74
CA ALA A 451 -1.65 16.65 6.95
C ALA A 451 -1.07 18.06 6.79
N GLN A 452 -0.46 18.37 5.64
CA GLN A 452 0.02 19.73 5.33
C GLN A 452 -1.14 20.72 5.24
N ARG A 453 -2.22 20.36 4.53
CA ARG A 453 -3.40 21.23 4.41
C ARG A 453 -4.11 21.44 5.75
N ILE A 454 -4.19 20.42 6.59
CA ILE A 454 -4.68 20.53 7.96
C ILE A 454 -3.81 21.49 8.76
N HIS A 455 -2.49 21.35 8.70
CA HIS A 455 -1.58 22.27 9.39
C HIS A 455 -1.77 23.72 8.94
N GLU A 456 -1.82 23.99 7.63
CA GLU A 456 -2.10 25.31 7.07
C GLU A 456 -3.45 25.87 7.52
N TYR A 457 -4.49 25.05 7.57
CA TYR A 457 -5.81 25.40 8.08
C TYR A 457 -5.76 25.79 9.57
N LEU A 458 -5.10 24.97 10.40
CA LEU A 458 -4.95 25.21 11.83
C LEU A 458 -4.15 26.49 12.12
N LEU A 459 -3.15 26.81 11.31
CA LEU A 459 -2.41 28.08 11.41
C LEU A 459 -3.29 29.31 11.13
N LYS A 460 -4.27 29.20 10.23
CA LYS A 460 -5.21 30.29 9.93
C LYS A 460 -6.21 30.51 11.03
N ILE A 461 -6.69 29.43 11.69
CA ILE A 461 -7.65 29.51 12.79
C ILE A 461 -7.01 29.73 14.15
N GLY A 462 -5.73 29.33 14.34
CA GLY A 462 -4.93 29.50 15.55
C GLY A 462 -3.91 30.63 15.40
N LYS A 463 -3.67 31.40 16.43
CA LYS A 463 -2.75 32.54 16.38
C LYS A 463 -1.30 32.07 16.47
N GLU A 464 -0.44 32.58 15.58
CA GLU A 464 1.02 32.59 15.61
C GLU A 464 1.75 31.25 15.55
N HIS A 465 2.00 30.73 14.35
CA HIS A 465 2.95 29.63 14.15
C HIS A 465 3.72 29.77 12.82
N ILE A 466 5.00 29.40 12.86
CA ILE A 466 5.88 29.42 11.68
C ILE A 466 5.56 28.20 10.81
N SER A 467 5.23 28.44 9.54
CA SER A 467 5.01 27.36 8.57
C SER A 467 6.31 26.60 8.30
N LEU A 468 6.31 25.29 8.59
CA LEU A 468 7.38 24.38 8.15
C LEU A 468 7.32 24.08 6.66
N TYR A 469 6.23 24.42 5.98
CA TYR A 469 6.09 24.22 4.55
C TYR A 469 7.20 24.91 3.78
N ASP A 470 7.53 26.17 4.11
CA ASP A 470 8.65 26.89 3.50
C ASP A 470 10.01 26.29 3.84
N TYR A 471 10.13 25.66 4.99
CA TYR A 471 11.39 25.08 5.46
C TYR A 471 11.79 23.80 4.72
N TYR A 472 10.86 22.87 4.49
CA TYR A 472 11.16 21.57 3.88
C TYR A 472 11.01 21.54 2.35
N PHE A 473 10.14 22.36 1.75
CA PHE A 473 9.80 22.26 0.34
C PHE A 473 10.48 23.27 -0.57
N THR A 474 10.73 24.49 -0.12
CA THR A 474 11.38 25.52 -0.97
C THR A 474 12.88 25.36 -1.12
N ARG A 475 13.54 24.57 -0.27
CA ARG A 475 15.01 24.38 -0.30
C ARG A 475 15.49 23.12 -1.02
N ARG A 476 14.61 22.29 -1.56
CA ARG A 476 15.01 21.14 -2.40
C ARG A 476 15.80 21.55 -3.65
N THR A 477 15.58 22.72 -4.17
CA THR A 477 16.30 23.26 -5.34
C THR A 477 17.74 23.66 -5.08
N SER A 478 18.16 23.77 -3.80
CA SER A 478 19.51 24.23 -3.43
C SER A 478 20.48 23.10 -3.02
N GLY A 479 20.05 21.85 -3.02
CA GLY A 479 20.93 20.71 -2.67
C GLY A 479 21.41 20.65 -1.22
N ARG A 480 20.83 21.44 -0.33
CA ARG A 480 21.16 21.44 1.11
C ARG A 480 20.06 20.79 1.92
N TYR A 481 20.41 19.83 2.74
CA TYR A 481 19.49 19.13 3.65
C TYR A 481 19.70 19.64 5.07
N TYR A 482 18.60 19.97 5.75
CA TYR A 482 18.61 20.46 7.13
C TYR A 482 17.82 19.51 8.03
N THR A 483 18.35 19.20 9.18
CA THR A 483 17.71 18.38 10.23
C THR A 483 17.15 19.26 11.34
N GLY A 484 16.19 20.09 11.05
CA GLY A 484 15.36 20.79 12.06
C GLY A 484 15.90 22.12 12.57
N MET A 485 14.99 23.02 12.93
CA MET A 485 15.28 24.20 13.75
C MET A 485 15.03 23.87 15.23
N LEU A 486 16.04 24.03 16.07
CA LEU A 486 15.91 24.15 17.51
C LEU A 486 16.29 25.58 17.89
N ASP A 487 15.39 26.27 18.61
CA ASP A 487 15.62 27.60 19.19
C ASP A 487 16.05 28.70 18.22
N GLY A 488 15.51 28.69 16.98
CA GLY A 488 15.76 29.73 15.97
C GLY A 488 17.16 29.71 15.36
N LYS A 489 17.95 28.64 15.54
CA LYS A 489 19.26 28.45 14.90
C LYS A 489 19.17 27.35 13.84
N GLU A 490 19.73 27.63 12.66
CA GLU A 490 19.93 26.62 11.61
C GLU A 490 21.06 25.65 12.03
N GLU A 491 20.74 24.37 12.24
CA GLU A 491 21.76 23.31 12.27
C GLU A 491 21.88 22.71 10.87
N THR A 492 23.03 22.89 10.25
CA THR A 492 23.40 22.23 9.00
C THR A 492 24.13 20.94 9.34
N LEU A 493 23.72 19.82 8.70
CA LEU A 493 24.60 18.66 8.65
C LEU A 493 25.87 19.03 7.87
N PRO A 494 27.05 18.61 8.31
CA PRO A 494 28.28 18.83 7.55
C PRO A 494 28.12 18.22 6.15
N PRO A 495 28.72 18.83 5.12
CA PRO A 495 28.77 18.23 3.80
C PRO A 495 29.43 16.86 3.91
N ALA A 496 28.82 15.85 3.23
CA ALA A 496 29.35 14.49 3.15
C ALA A 496 30.71 14.45 2.46
#